data_8d2b4c0b01ad50c2567b3d782834ad92
#
_entry.id   8d2b4c0b01ad50c2567b3d782834ad92
#
_cell.length_a   1.000
_cell.length_b   1.000
_cell.length_c   1.000
_cell.angle_alpha   90.00
_cell.angle_beta   90.00
_cell.angle_gamma   90.00
#
_symmetry.space_group_name_H-M   'P 1'
#
loop_
_entity.id
_entity.type
_entity.pdbx_description
1 polymer ?
#
loop_
_entity_poly.entity_id
_entity_poly.type
_entity_poly.pdbx_seq_one_letter_code
_entity_poly.pdbx_strand_id
1 'polypeptide(L)'
;SKSKEGGLMNPNAKITDEQFEAYLKQIRELAEGPFEEMQKEIEVTNTFPEEFYELSKKNDLYRYYLPSEYGGWDLNELEILKVQEEFSRGPGGMRMHLHHAADMNWRILEDYGKPELKAQLMDKFQDKTIYCNFAITEKTGGTGADLHTTAEKQADGSYVLNGEKWLISHTDCSDYTYVIAVTDQESDKDSRLSAFLVPNDAPGF
;
A
#
# COMPACT_ATOMS: atom_id res chain seq x y z
N SER A 1 30.05 21.85 -2.38
CA SER A 1 28.97 21.88 -1.41
C SER A 1 27.65 22.15 -2.15
N LYS A 2 26.91 21.09 -2.46
CA LYS A 2 25.52 21.24 -2.94
C LYS A 2 24.63 21.04 -1.70
N SER A 3 23.93 22.08 -1.31
CA SER A 3 22.89 22.08 -0.32
C SER A 3 21.82 21.04 -0.69
N LYS A 4 21.57 20.11 0.22
CA LYS A 4 20.40 19.25 0.21
C LYS A 4 19.18 20.13 0.58
N GLU A 5 18.58 20.80 -0.37
CA GLU A 5 17.24 21.36 -0.24
C GLU A 5 16.24 20.29 -0.64
N GLY A 6 15.39 19.86 0.29
CA GLY A 6 14.25 19.00 -0.02
C GLY A 6 14.08 17.80 0.90
N GLY A 7 14.10 18.00 2.19
CA GLY A 7 13.63 17.03 3.17
C GLY A 7 13.46 17.73 4.49
N LEU A 8 12.24 18.10 4.83
CA LEU A 8 11.94 18.85 6.06
C LEU A 8 12.24 18.06 7.35
N MET A 9 12.59 16.75 7.26
CA MET A 9 12.64 15.90 8.43
C MET A 9 13.78 14.88 8.40
N ASN A 10 14.38 14.68 9.59
CA ASN A 10 15.35 13.62 9.80
C ASN A 10 14.61 12.27 9.77
N PRO A 11 14.99 11.32 8.90
CA PRO A 11 14.29 10.04 8.77
C PRO A 11 14.32 9.14 10.02
N ASN A 12 15.12 9.49 11.02
CA ASN A 12 15.30 8.67 12.22
C ASN A 12 14.94 9.41 13.52
N ALA A 13 14.16 10.47 13.44
CA ALA A 13 13.74 11.22 14.63
C ALA A 13 12.22 11.32 14.71
N LYS A 14 11.64 11.12 15.89
CA LYS A 14 10.23 11.38 16.15
C LYS A 14 9.93 12.83 15.76
N ILE A 15 8.89 13.02 14.96
CA ILE A 15 8.43 14.34 14.54
C ILE A 15 7.94 15.14 15.74
N THR A 16 8.25 16.45 15.81
CA THR A 16 7.70 17.34 16.83
C THR A 16 6.28 17.77 16.44
N ASP A 17 5.49 18.25 17.42
CA ASP A 17 4.13 18.74 17.15
C ASP A 17 4.13 19.90 16.14
N GLU A 18 5.11 20.81 16.22
CA GLU A 18 5.26 21.92 15.26
C GLU A 18 5.56 21.42 13.85
N GLN A 19 6.46 20.42 13.71
CA GLN A 19 6.77 19.79 12.43
C GLN A 19 5.55 19.05 11.87
N PHE A 20 4.78 18.39 12.73
CA PHE A 20 3.58 17.68 12.33
C PHE A 20 2.51 18.63 11.79
N GLU A 21 2.23 19.74 12.49
CA GLU A 21 1.28 20.75 12.02
C GLU A 21 1.73 21.41 10.70
N ALA A 22 3.03 21.66 10.54
CA ALA A 22 3.58 22.15 9.27
C ALA A 22 3.40 21.12 8.14
N TYR A 23 3.57 19.83 8.43
CA TYR A 23 3.34 18.76 7.49
C TYR A 23 1.87 18.63 7.07
N LEU A 24 0.93 18.73 8.01
CA LEU A 24 -0.51 18.71 7.69
C LEU A 24 -0.88 19.87 6.73
N LYS A 25 -0.33 21.06 6.97
CA LYS A 25 -0.53 22.21 6.08
C LYS A 25 0.04 21.93 4.69
N GLN A 26 1.25 21.36 4.60
CA GLN A 26 1.88 20.98 3.33
C GLN A 26 1.03 19.98 2.55
N ILE A 27 0.48 18.96 3.22
CA ILE A 27 -0.39 17.96 2.58
C ILE A 27 -1.67 18.59 2.05
N ARG A 28 -2.27 19.51 2.80
CA ARG A 28 -3.45 20.27 2.34
C ARG A 28 -3.14 21.06 1.08
N GLU A 29 -2.03 21.81 1.05
CA GLU A 29 -1.60 22.60 -0.10
C GLU A 29 -1.35 21.73 -1.34
N LEU A 30 -0.80 20.53 -1.18
CA LEU A 30 -0.63 19.57 -2.27
C LEU A 30 -1.98 19.06 -2.79
N ALA A 31 -2.88 18.67 -1.89
CA ALA A 31 -4.17 18.10 -2.21
C ALA A 31 -5.08 19.08 -2.95
N GLU A 32 -5.19 20.33 -2.43
CA GLU A 32 -6.04 21.39 -2.99
C GLU A 32 -5.41 22.14 -4.18
N GLY A 33 -4.13 21.93 -4.45
CA GLY A 33 -3.37 22.56 -5.53
C GLY A 33 -2.96 21.56 -6.62
N PRO A 34 -1.68 21.12 -6.65
CA PRO A 34 -1.16 20.31 -7.76
C PRO A 34 -1.96 19.04 -8.03
N PHE A 35 -2.45 18.36 -7.01
CA PHE A 35 -3.20 17.12 -7.21
C PHE A 35 -4.59 17.37 -7.79
N GLU A 36 -5.27 18.43 -7.39
CA GLU A 36 -6.54 18.83 -7.99
C GLU A 36 -6.38 19.23 -9.45
N GLU A 37 -5.27 19.89 -9.81
CA GLU A 37 -4.97 20.25 -11.21
C GLU A 37 -4.77 19.02 -12.10
N MET A 38 -4.18 17.95 -11.56
CA MET A 38 -3.97 16.69 -12.28
C MET A 38 -5.26 15.87 -12.52
N GLN A 39 -6.35 16.16 -11.79
CA GLN A 39 -7.59 15.38 -11.85
C GLN A 39 -8.15 15.26 -13.29
N LYS A 40 -8.10 16.33 -14.07
CA LYS A 40 -8.61 16.34 -15.45
C LYS A 40 -7.85 15.40 -16.36
N GLU A 41 -6.53 15.32 -16.20
CA GLU A 41 -5.70 14.40 -16.97
C GLU A 41 -6.00 12.95 -16.59
N ILE A 42 -6.11 12.68 -15.30
CA ILE A 42 -6.44 11.33 -14.78
C ILE A 42 -7.80 10.86 -15.29
N GLU A 43 -8.81 11.74 -15.32
CA GLU A 43 -10.14 11.39 -15.83
C GLU A 43 -10.14 11.02 -17.33
N VAL A 44 -9.24 11.60 -18.10
CA VAL A 44 -9.11 11.33 -19.54
C VAL A 44 -8.24 10.11 -19.83
N THR A 45 -7.11 9.99 -19.12
CA THR A 45 -6.10 8.96 -19.39
C THR A 45 -6.28 7.69 -18.59
N ASN A 46 -7.05 7.76 -17.49
CA ASN A 46 -7.15 6.72 -16.46
C ASN A 46 -5.79 6.28 -15.91
N THR A 47 -4.85 7.22 -15.85
CA THR A 47 -3.47 6.98 -15.43
C THR A 47 -2.99 8.14 -14.57
N PHE A 48 -2.25 7.87 -13.49
CA PHE A 48 -1.61 8.91 -12.71
C PHE A 48 -0.40 9.47 -13.48
N PRO A 49 -0.28 10.81 -13.60
CA PRO A 49 0.91 11.43 -14.16
C PRO A 49 2.16 11.10 -13.36
N GLU A 50 3.33 11.03 -14.02
CA GLU A 50 4.61 10.79 -13.31
C GLU A 50 4.86 11.84 -12.23
N GLU A 51 4.46 13.09 -12.46
CA GLU A 51 4.54 14.18 -11.48
C GLU A 51 3.85 13.87 -10.16
N PHE A 52 2.75 13.12 -10.17
CA PHE A 52 2.08 12.66 -8.95
C PHE A 52 3.01 11.82 -8.08
N TYR A 53 3.73 10.88 -8.69
CA TYR A 53 4.66 10.01 -7.97
C TYR A 53 5.88 10.78 -7.45
N GLU A 54 6.40 11.70 -8.26
CA GLU A 54 7.54 12.56 -7.89
C GLU A 54 7.19 13.48 -6.71
N LEU A 55 6.04 14.16 -6.77
CA LEU A 55 5.56 14.99 -5.68
C LEU A 55 5.26 14.17 -4.42
N SER A 56 4.69 12.98 -4.57
CA SER A 56 4.41 12.09 -3.45
C SER A 56 5.69 11.65 -2.74
N LYS A 57 6.73 11.28 -3.48
CA LYS A 57 8.06 10.95 -2.92
C LYS A 57 8.72 12.15 -2.25
N LYS A 58 8.73 13.29 -2.95
CA LYS A 58 9.35 14.54 -2.46
C LYS A 58 8.75 15.02 -1.14
N ASN A 59 7.46 14.75 -0.92
CA ASN A 59 6.72 15.18 0.24
C ASN A 59 6.45 14.05 1.25
N ASP A 60 7.25 13.00 1.22
CA ASP A 60 7.24 11.87 2.17
C ASP A 60 5.90 11.12 2.30
N LEU A 61 5.04 11.15 1.24
CA LEU A 61 3.71 10.54 1.26
C LEU A 61 3.75 9.01 1.28
N TYR A 62 4.90 8.39 1.08
CA TYR A 62 5.12 6.95 1.21
C TYR A 62 5.83 6.56 2.51
N ARG A 63 6.04 7.51 3.43
CA ARG A 63 6.86 7.30 4.63
C ARG A 63 6.19 7.66 5.94
N TYR A 64 5.25 8.62 5.95
CA TYR A 64 4.66 9.15 7.19
C TYR A 64 4.02 8.07 8.07
N TYR A 65 3.54 6.97 7.49
CA TYR A 65 2.85 5.89 8.18
C TYR A 65 3.79 4.74 8.61
N LEU A 66 5.05 4.75 8.19
CA LEU A 66 6.01 3.71 8.54
C LEU A 66 6.60 3.94 9.95
N PRO A 67 6.96 2.85 10.65
CA PRO A 67 7.81 2.94 11.83
C PRO A 67 9.18 3.55 11.49
N SER A 68 9.83 4.15 12.50
CA SER A 68 11.16 4.78 12.33
C SER A 68 12.25 3.80 11.91
N GLU A 69 12.13 2.52 12.30
CA GLU A 69 13.04 1.47 11.85
C GLU A 69 13.01 1.23 10.34
N TYR A 70 11.91 1.56 9.67
CA TYR A 70 11.74 1.51 8.21
C TYR A 70 11.76 2.92 7.58
N GLY A 71 12.34 3.89 8.26
CA GLY A 71 12.51 5.25 7.76
C GLY A 71 11.29 6.16 7.88
N GLY A 72 10.28 5.76 8.63
CA GLY A 72 9.10 6.57 8.95
C GLY A 72 9.26 7.43 10.21
N TRP A 73 8.15 7.86 10.79
CA TRP A 73 8.13 8.87 11.87
C TRP A 73 7.45 8.40 13.16
N ASP A 74 7.09 7.13 13.27
CA ASP A 74 6.35 6.56 14.41
C ASP A 74 5.09 7.34 14.76
N LEU A 75 4.34 7.82 13.75
CA LEU A 75 3.05 8.45 13.96
C LEU A 75 2.06 7.46 14.57
N ASN A 76 1.27 7.92 15.54
CA ASN A 76 0.16 7.13 16.04
C ASN A 76 -1.02 7.14 15.07
N GLU A 77 -2.01 6.27 15.30
CA GLU A 77 -3.18 6.12 14.43
C GLU A 77 -3.96 7.43 14.21
N LEU A 78 -4.08 8.27 15.25
CA LEU A 78 -4.77 9.55 15.14
C LEU A 78 -4.00 10.54 14.26
N GLU A 79 -2.69 10.57 14.38
CA GLU A 79 -1.81 11.40 13.54
C GLU A 79 -1.87 10.94 12.08
N ILE A 80 -1.80 9.63 11.82
CA ILE A 80 -1.98 9.06 10.47
C ILE A 80 -3.35 9.45 9.89
N LEU A 81 -4.43 9.34 10.66
CA LEU A 81 -5.76 9.75 10.23
C LEU A 81 -5.85 11.24 9.89
N LYS A 82 -5.20 12.12 10.66
CA LYS A 82 -5.14 13.56 10.34
C LYS A 82 -4.45 13.83 9.00
N VAL A 83 -3.35 13.11 8.70
CA VAL A 83 -2.68 13.22 7.40
C VAL A 83 -3.62 12.76 6.27
N GLN A 84 -4.32 11.65 6.46
CA GLN A 84 -5.28 11.14 5.48
C GLN A 84 -6.48 12.07 5.30
N GLU A 85 -6.94 12.74 6.36
CA GLU A 85 -8.01 13.74 6.29
C GLU A 85 -7.60 14.93 5.40
N GLU A 86 -6.41 15.48 5.62
CA GLU A 86 -5.90 16.58 4.78
C GLU A 86 -5.72 16.13 3.32
N PHE A 87 -5.22 14.93 3.11
CA PHE A 87 -5.06 14.33 1.79
C PHE A 87 -6.40 14.12 1.07
N SER A 88 -7.46 13.81 1.82
CA SER A 88 -8.80 13.56 1.28
C SER A 88 -9.50 14.82 0.75
N ARG A 89 -8.87 15.99 0.85
CA ARG A 89 -9.34 17.25 0.23
C ARG A 89 -9.12 17.27 -1.27
N GLY A 90 -8.18 16.47 -1.76
CA GLY A 90 -7.86 16.33 -3.18
C GLY A 90 -8.59 15.16 -3.85
N PRO A 91 -8.14 14.77 -5.05
CA PRO A 91 -8.77 13.73 -5.85
C PRO A 91 -8.86 12.38 -5.14
N GLY A 92 -10.05 11.77 -5.14
CA GLY A 92 -10.31 10.51 -4.44
C GLY A 92 -9.47 9.34 -4.93
N GLY A 93 -9.15 9.26 -6.22
CA GLY A 93 -8.28 8.22 -6.79
C GLY A 93 -6.85 8.29 -6.26
N MET A 94 -6.28 9.49 -6.17
CA MET A 94 -4.95 9.72 -5.57
C MET A 94 -4.94 9.37 -4.08
N ARG A 95 -5.98 9.79 -3.36
CA ARG A 95 -6.15 9.42 -1.96
C ARG A 95 -6.19 7.90 -1.78
N MET A 96 -6.94 7.20 -2.62
CA MET A 96 -7.01 5.74 -2.56
C MET A 96 -5.67 5.07 -2.87
N HIS A 97 -4.94 5.55 -3.87
CA HIS A 97 -3.60 5.04 -4.17
C HIS A 97 -2.67 5.15 -2.97
N LEU A 98 -2.62 6.32 -2.34
CA LEU A 98 -1.75 6.56 -1.18
C LEU A 98 -2.22 5.80 0.07
N HIS A 99 -3.52 5.63 0.28
CA HIS A 99 -4.04 4.80 1.35
C HIS A 99 -3.61 3.33 1.18
N HIS A 100 -3.72 2.76 -0.01
CA HIS A 100 -3.27 1.40 -0.26
C HIS A 100 -1.74 1.25 -0.13
N ALA A 101 -0.98 2.22 -0.64
CA ALA A 101 0.47 2.24 -0.46
C ALA A 101 0.86 2.40 1.02
N ALA A 102 0.11 3.26 1.72
CA ALA A 102 0.49 3.76 3.02
C ALA A 102 0.10 2.84 4.19
N ASP A 103 -1.05 2.23 4.19
CA ASP A 103 -1.59 1.68 5.45
C ASP A 103 -1.76 0.16 5.44
N MET A 104 -2.36 -0.42 4.42
CA MET A 104 -2.72 -1.82 4.47
C MET A 104 -1.57 -2.77 4.13
N ASN A 105 -0.76 -2.42 3.14
CA ASN A 105 0.11 -3.39 2.49
C ASN A 105 1.35 -3.73 3.29
N TRP A 106 1.99 -2.75 3.90
CA TRP A 106 3.17 -3.00 4.72
C TRP A 106 2.81 -3.63 6.08
N ARG A 107 1.64 -3.29 6.68
CA ARG A 107 1.21 -3.85 7.97
C ARG A 107 0.94 -5.34 7.89
N ILE A 108 0.34 -5.81 6.80
CA ILE A 108 0.14 -7.25 6.59
C ILE A 108 1.49 -7.98 6.60
N LEU A 109 2.48 -7.41 5.92
CA LEU A 109 3.82 -7.97 5.89
C LEU A 109 4.50 -7.88 7.27
N GLU A 110 4.36 -6.72 7.95
CA GLU A 110 4.93 -6.50 9.28
C GLU A 110 4.36 -7.45 10.32
N ASP A 111 3.05 -7.60 10.38
CA ASP A 111 2.38 -8.39 11.41
C ASP A 111 2.47 -9.91 11.14
N TYR A 112 2.36 -10.31 9.86
CA TYR A 112 2.16 -11.72 9.49
C TYR A 112 3.22 -12.27 8.52
N GLY A 113 4.09 -11.41 8.00
CA GLY A 113 5.12 -11.82 7.04
C GLY A 113 6.20 -12.68 7.67
N LYS A 114 6.72 -13.63 6.89
CA LYS A 114 7.91 -14.38 7.28
C LYS A 114 9.12 -13.45 7.40
N PRO A 115 10.05 -13.71 8.34
CA PRO A 115 11.24 -12.86 8.55
C PRO A 115 12.03 -12.58 7.27
N GLU A 116 12.14 -13.57 6.39
CA GLU A 116 12.88 -13.44 5.12
C GLU A 116 12.18 -12.45 4.16
N LEU A 117 10.84 -12.46 4.10
CA LEU A 117 10.07 -11.51 3.30
C LEU A 117 10.16 -10.11 3.85
N LYS A 118 10.08 -9.95 5.18
CA LYS A 118 10.27 -8.65 5.83
C LYS A 118 11.64 -8.06 5.50
N ALA A 119 12.71 -8.83 5.70
CA ALA A 119 14.07 -8.39 5.39
C ALA A 119 14.28 -8.01 3.92
N GLN A 120 13.53 -8.62 3.02
CA GLN A 120 13.62 -8.36 1.58
C GLN A 120 12.82 -7.14 1.11
N LEU A 121 11.67 -6.87 1.72
CA LEU A 121 10.65 -5.99 1.15
C LEU A 121 10.35 -4.75 1.96
N MET A 122 10.53 -4.75 3.29
CA MET A 122 10.09 -3.62 4.14
C MET A 122 10.75 -2.29 3.75
N ASP A 123 12.04 -2.27 3.47
CA ASP A 123 12.73 -1.05 3.06
C ASP A 123 12.22 -0.44 1.74
N LYS A 124 11.60 -1.27 0.90
CA LYS A 124 11.11 -0.84 -0.41
C LYS A 124 9.79 -0.07 -0.36
N PHE A 125 9.07 -0.11 0.76
CA PHE A 125 7.85 0.66 0.92
C PHE A 125 8.11 2.16 1.10
N GLN A 126 9.21 2.54 1.75
CA GLN A 126 9.48 3.93 2.13
C GLN A 126 9.59 4.91 0.96
N ASP A 127 9.98 4.46 -0.22
CA ASP A 127 10.15 5.29 -1.41
C ASP A 127 9.30 4.81 -2.60
N LYS A 128 8.36 3.90 -2.34
CA LYS A 128 7.52 3.24 -3.34
C LYS A 128 8.36 2.51 -4.41
N THR A 129 9.43 1.83 -4.04
CA THR A 129 10.10 0.90 -4.97
C THR A 129 9.30 -0.37 -5.20
N ILE A 130 8.33 -0.68 -4.32
CA ILE A 130 7.30 -1.69 -4.55
C ILE A 130 5.92 -1.13 -4.23
N TYR A 131 4.92 -1.65 -4.92
CA TYR A 131 3.52 -1.44 -4.65
C TYR A 131 2.80 -2.78 -4.57
N CYS A 132 2.01 -2.96 -3.50
CA CYS A 132 1.21 -4.16 -3.31
C CYS A 132 -0.28 -3.82 -3.37
N ASN A 133 -1.09 -4.70 -3.92
CA ASN A 133 -2.54 -4.63 -3.80
C ASN A 133 -3.10 -5.84 -3.03
N PHE A 134 -4.41 -5.87 -2.85
CA PHE A 134 -5.08 -6.88 -2.04
C PHE A 134 -6.25 -7.50 -2.79
N ALA A 135 -6.19 -8.83 -3.01
CA ALA A 135 -7.16 -9.57 -3.78
C ALA A 135 -7.94 -10.55 -2.91
N ILE A 136 -9.15 -10.17 -2.53
CA ILE A 136 -10.09 -11.02 -1.80
C ILE A 136 -11.33 -11.34 -2.63
N THR A 137 -11.94 -10.34 -3.25
CA THR A 137 -13.24 -10.41 -3.96
C THR A 137 -13.20 -11.40 -5.13
N GLU A 138 -14.29 -12.17 -5.29
CA GLU A 138 -14.55 -13.10 -6.40
C GLU A 138 -15.90 -12.77 -7.05
N LYS A 139 -16.13 -13.23 -8.29
CA LYS A 139 -17.41 -13.03 -8.99
C LYS A 139 -18.61 -13.59 -8.25
N THR A 140 -18.41 -14.68 -7.52
CA THR A 140 -19.44 -15.44 -6.81
C THR A 140 -19.65 -15.01 -5.38
N GLY A 141 -18.77 -14.17 -4.83
CA GLY A 141 -18.84 -13.70 -3.45
C GLY A 141 -17.72 -12.72 -3.12
N GLY A 142 -17.94 -11.84 -2.16
CA GLY A 142 -17.09 -10.68 -1.99
C GLY A 142 -16.25 -10.61 -0.72
N THR A 143 -16.57 -11.35 0.35
CA THR A 143 -16.05 -10.99 1.68
C THR A 143 -15.59 -12.14 2.55
N GLY A 144 -14.86 -13.07 1.98
CA GLY A 144 -14.10 -14.04 2.77
C GLY A 144 -14.79 -15.35 3.09
N ALA A 145 -16.08 -15.37 3.42
CA ALA A 145 -16.76 -16.58 3.85
C ALA A 145 -16.99 -17.61 2.72
N ASP A 146 -17.12 -17.14 1.47
CA ASP A 146 -17.49 -17.94 0.31
C ASP A 146 -16.44 -17.88 -0.81
N LEU A 147 -15.16 -17.83 -0.43
CA LEU A 147 -14.06 -17.84 -1.39
C LEU A 147 -13.84 -19.24 -2.00
N HIS A 148 -13.64 -19.25 -3.31
CA HIS A 148 -13.41 -20.45 -4.11
C HIS A 148 -11.97 -20.54 -4.64
N THR A 149 -11.18 -19.46 -4.63
CA THR A 149 -9.75 -19.51 -4.93
C THR A 149 -9.06 -20.41 -3.93
N THR A 150 -8.34 -21.41 -4.40
CA THR A 150 -7.65 -22.41 -3.58
C THR A 150 -6.14 -22.26 -3.66
N ALA A 151 -5.44 -22.74 -2.64
CA ALA A 151 -3.98 -22.86 -2.62
C ALA A 151 -3.62 -24.27 -2.15
N GLU A 152 -3.10 -25.08 -3.06
CA GLU A 152 -2.72 -26.46 -2.81
C GLU A 152 -1.22 -26.56 -2.53
N LYS A 153 -0.87 -27.10 -1.34
CA LYS A 153 0.51 -27.29 -0.93
C LYS A 153 1.16 -28.45 -1.72
N GLN A 154 2.32 -28.20 -2.30
CA GLN A 154 3.09 -29.17 -3.05
C GLN A 154 4.10 -29.90 -2.16
N ALA A 155 4.66 -31.01 -2.66
CA ALA A 155 5.62 -31.83 -1.93
C ALA A 155 6.93 -31.09 -1.58
N ASP A 156 7.31 -30.09 -2.37
CA ASP A 156 8.48 -29.23 -2.14
C ASP A 156 8.21 -28.07 -1.16
N GLY A 157 6.98 -27.95 -0.67
CA GLY A 157 6.56 -26.89 0.24
C GLY A 157 6.05 -25.62 -0.44
N SER A 158 6.09 -25.54 -1.77
CA SER A 158 5.46 -24.48 -2.55
C SER A 158 3.93 -24.64 -2.57
N TYR A 159 3.23 -23.64 -3.13
CA TYR A 159 1.79 -23.68 -3.30
C TYR A 159 1.41 -23.37 -4.74
N VAL A 160 0.40 -24.07 -5.23
CA VAL A 160 -0.26 -23.78 -6.51
C VAL A 160 -1.60 -23.11 -6.19
N LEU A 161 -1.78 -21.87 -6.67
CA LEU A 161 -3.02 -21.14 -6.53
C LEU A 161 -3.89 -21.36 -7.76
N ASN A 162 -5.19 -21.63 -7.54
CA ASN A 162 -6.18 -21.78 -8.61
C ASN A 162 -7.43 -20.99 -8.25
N GLY A 163 -7.87 -20.09 -9.13
CA GLY A 163 -9.07 -19.30 -8.93
C GLY A 163 -9.08 -18.02 -9.74
N GLU A 164 -10.08 -17.18 -9.46
CA GLU A 164 -10.26 -15.88 -10.12
C GLU A 164 -10.62 -14.84 -9.06
N LYS A 165 -9.89 -13.74 -9.04
CA LYS A 165 -10.23 -12.56 -8.25
C LYS A 165 -10.89 -11.50 -9.15
N TRP A 166 -11.78 -10.69 -8.60
CA TRP A 166 -12.63 -9.79 -9.38
C TRP A 166 -12.61 -8.36 -8.83
N LEU A 167 -12.53 -7.37 -9.71
CA LEU A 167 -12.51 -5.95 -9.36
C LEU A 167 -11.41 -5.57 -8.38
N ILE A 168 -10.20 -6.07 -8.62
CA ILE A 168 -9.04 -5.79 -7.77
C ILE A 168 -8.40 -4.47 -8.22
N SER A 169 -8.46 -3.47 -7.34
CA SER A 169 -7.89 -2.14 -7.60
C SER A 169 -6.38 -2.21 -7.73
N HIS A 170 -5.82 -1.42 -8.65
CA HIS A 170 -4.37 -1.22 -8.84
C HIS A 170 -3.58 -2.47 -9.26
N THR A 171 -4.20 -3.52 -9.79
CA THR A 171 -3.49 -4.72 -10.28
C THR A 171 -2.56 -4.40 -11.45
N ASP A 172 -2.93 -3.43 -12.26
CA ASP A 172 -2.18 -2.93 -13.43
C ASP A 172 -0.89 -2.20 -13.08
N CYS A 173 -0.78 -1.68 -11.85
CA CYS A 173 0.38 -0.92 -11.40
C CYS A 173 1.06 -1.48 -10.13
N SER A 174 0.67 -2.67 -9.66
CA SER A 174 1.27 -3.31 -8.50
C SER A 174 2.35 -4.33 -8.88
N ASP A 175 3.35 -4.46 -8.02
CA ASP A 175 4.43 -5.45 -8.16
C ASP A 175 4.04 -6.79 -7.54
N TYR A 176 3.23 -6.73 -6.47
CA TYR A 176 2.76 -7.90 -5.72
C TYR A 176 1.28 -7.78 -5.40
N THR A 177 0.62 -8.91 -5.31
CA THR A 177 -0.77 -9.02 -4.86
C THR A 177 -0.87 -9.94 -3.65
N TYR A 178 -1.47 -9.45 -2.55
CA TYR A 178 -1.90 -10.32 -1.46
C TYR A 178 -3.15 -11.06 -1.89
N VAL A 179 -3.01 -12.32 -2.24
CA VAL A 179 -4.12 -13.19 -2.67
C VAL A 179 -4.63 -13.98 -1.48
N ILE A 180 -5.90 -13.82 -1.14
CA ILE A 180 -6.57 -14.64 -0.14
C ILE A 180 -7.12 -15.89 -0.79
N ALA A 181 -6.69 -17.07 -0.30
CA ALA A 181 -7.07 -18.35 -0.85
C ALA A 181 -7.39 -19.37 0.25
N VAL A 182 -8.22 -20.35 -0.10
CA VAL A 182 -8.56 -21.48 0.76
C VAL A 182 -7.40 -22.48 0.74
N THR A 183 -6.81 -22.72 1.90
CA THR A 183 -5.73 -23.70 2.11
C THR A 183 -6.20 -24.99 2.79
N ASP A 184 -7.32 -24.94 3.51
CA ASP A 184 -7.92 -26.07 4.18
C ASP A 184 -9.44 -26.02 4.08
N GLN A 185 -10.02 -26.88 3.24
CA GLN A 185 -11.47 -26.91 3.00
C GLN A 185 -12.27 -27.54 4.15
N GLU A 186 -11.62 -28.34 4.99
CA GLU A 186 -12.25 -29.06 6.10
C GLU A 186 -12.29 -28.25 7.40
N SER A 187 -11.47 -27.19 7.49
CA SER A 187 -11.45 -26.30 8.65
C SER A 187 -12.64 -25.34 8.68
N ASP A 188 -12.91 -24.80 9.87
CA ASP A 188 -13.90 -23.75 10.07
C ASP A 188 -13.63 -22.53 9.18
N LYS A 189 -14.69 -21.79 8.86
CA LYS A 189 -14.64 -20.65 7.91
C LYS A 189 -13.52 -19.67 8.19
N ASP A 190 -13.21 -19.40 9.45
CA ASP A 190 -12.20 -18.43 9.87
C ASP A 190 -10.76 -18.98 9.83
N SER A 191 -10.60 -20.32 9.85
CA SER A 191 -9.29 -20.99 9.89
C SER A 191 -8.83 -21.52 8.53
N ARG A 192 -9.70 -21.55 7.54
CA ARG A 192 -9.41 -22.17 6.23
C ARG A 192 -8.63 -21.28 5.26
N LEU A 193 -8.52 -19.99 5.54
CA LEU A 193 -7.95 -19.00 4.64
C LEU A 193 -6.50 -18.70 4.96
N SER A 194 -5.72 -18.46 3.92
CA SER A 194 -4.35 -17.96 4.02
C SER A 194 -4.13 -16.82 3.03
N ALA A 195 -3.21 -15.91 3.37
CA ALA A 195 -2.75 -14.84 2.49
C ALA A 195 -1.44 -15.24 1.83
N PHE A 196 -1.37 -15.06 0.52
CA PHE A 196 -0.17 -15.30 -0.29
C PHE A 196 0.28 -13.99 -0.93
N LEU A 197 1.53 -13.60 -0.72
CA LEU A 197 2.13 -12.49 -1.44
C LEU A 197 2.66 -13.02 -2.78
N VAL A 198 1.91 -12.76 -3.83
CA VAL A 198 2.17 -13.27 -5.18
C VAL A 198 2.82 -12.17 -6.03
N PRO A 199 4.01 -12.39 -6.61
CA PRO A 199 4.53 -11.46 -7.62
C PRO A 199 3.58 -11.39 -8.83
N ASN A 200 3.31 -10.19 -9.35
CA ASN A 200 2.37 -10.04 -10.47
C ASN A 200 2.94 -10.56 -11.81
N ASP A 201 4.24 -10.84 -11.87
CA ASP A 201 4.90 -11.52 -12.99
C ASP A 201 5.02 -13.03 -12.80
N ALA A 202 4.38 -13.59 -11.78
CA ALA A 202 4.38 -15.03 -11.54
C ALA A 202 3.73 -15.81 -12.72
N PRO A 203 4.25 -16.98 -13.08
CA PRO A 203 3.66 -17.79 -14.14
C PRO A 203 2.19 -18.11 -13.87
N GLY A 204 1.29 -17.69 -14.77
CA GLY A 204 -0.14 -17.93 -14.68
C GLY A 204 -0.94 -16.86 -13.93
N PHE A 205 -0.29 -15.75 -13.52
CA PHE A 205 -0.96 -14.59 -12.93
C PHE A 205 -1.74 -13.80 -13.99
#